data_51932c1094dc67d3c55500076ea5fd45
#
_entry.id   51932c1094dc67d3c55500076ea5fd45
#
_cell.length_a   1.000
_cell.length_b   1.000
_cell.length_c   1.000
_cell.angle_alpha   90.00
_cell.angle_beta   90.00
_cell.angle_gamma   90.00
#
_symmetry.space_group_name_H-M   'P 1'
#
loop_
_entity.id
_entity.type
_entity.pdbx_description
1 polymer ?
#
loop_
_entity_poly.entity_id
_entity_poly.type
_entity_poly.pdbx_seq_one_letter_code
_entity_poly.pdbx_strand_id
1 'polypeptide(L)'
;MSYRIPFSLFVFISTLLATQAFALDGIYTESQAALGKEQYDKHCGDCHHLTLRGTGHGLPLAGPAFLSKWGNQRIASLNALSREQMPAGAPNSLKASVYTAITAHILRVNGAAPGSSELKADAALSVGLAVQGDGWDAAAAREAAENAGPIVFQSWSEAGTIADAAKQSRGFVNRKLDDYRPVTNAMLASPPPGDWLSWRRTQDGQGFSPLTQINRDNVKQLKLAWALTMREGSNQGTPLIHDGVMFLTHPQNVIQAVDAATGDLMWEYAYDYPPASQTLGGPTKNIALYEDKVFLATYDAKLIALDARSGEELWQATKADYTQGYTHTAGPVIGDGVVISGINGCERYKQGGCFITGHDPDTGKELWRTSTIALPGDPNDATWGDMRPGLRAGGDTWMPGTYDSQLKLFFIGTSQAKPWVAASRGMSALDAALYTNSTLAIEPHTGRIVWHYQHIPGETLDMEVGFERVLLDSKGRKLLVTVGKDGILWKLDRATGKFVDFTETIYQNLFLPLDKTTGRLQYRQDIVDAKIGDPVSVCPSIYGGHNWQSAAYSPPTGTLVVPLHQLCVDMVGREVELADGMGGYGGESRVYEMPGANGMLGRLAAWDIETMTERWSHKQRAMFLTAALNTA
;
A
#
# COMPACT_ATOMS: atom_id res chain seq x y z
N MET A 1 -7.71 -15.30 97.45
CA MET A 1 -8.31 -16.55 96.94
C MET A 1 -8.04 -16.54 95.43
N SER A 2 -7.01 -17.29 95.01
CA SER A 2 -6.52 -17.35 93.62
C SER A 2 -7.07 -18.61 92.98
N TYR A 3 -7.77 -18.44 91.87
CA TYR A 3 -8.13 -19.57 90.98
C TYR A 3 -7.22 -19.57 89.77
N ARG A 4 -6.45 -20.63 89.60
CA ARG A 4 -5.67 -20.97 88.44
C ARG A 4 -6.54 -21.83 87.51
N ILE A 5 -6.64 -21.44 86.20
CA ILE A 5 -7.25 -22.25 85.14
C ILE A 5 -6.09 -22.84 84.28
N PRO A 6 -6.08 -24.13 83.94
CA PRO A 6 -5.01 -24.73 83.20
C PRO A 6 -5.21 -24.47 81.64
N PHE A 7 -4.10 -24.11 81.00
CA PHE A 7 -4.01 -23.97 79.56
C PHE A 7 -3.91 -25.36 78.90
N SER A 8 -4.92 -25.73 78.10
CA SER A 8 -4.85 -26.91 77.26
C SER A 8 -4.28 -26.53 75.94
N LEU A 9 -3.15 -27.16 75.58
CA LEU A 9 -2.43 -26.98 74.32
C LEU A 9 -3.15 -27.75 73.19
N PHE A 10 -3.84 -27.03 72.30
CA PHE A 10 -4.36 -27.61 71.04
C PHE A 10 -3.28 -27.53 70.01
N VAL A 11 -2.74 -28.69 69.59
CA VAL A 11 -1.85 -28.84 68.43
C VAL A 11 -2.74 -28.88 67.21
N PHE A 12 -2.74 -27.81 66.42
CA PHE A 12 -3.30 -27.81 65.07
C PHE A 12 -2.28 -28.45 64.14
N ILE A 13 -2.57 -29.64 63.62
CA ILE A 13 -1.88 -30.25 62.49
C ILE A 13 -2.47 -29.62 61.24
N SER A 14 -1.77 -28.64 60.69
CA SER A 14 -2.07 -28.09 59.36
C SER A 14 -1.57 -29.08 58.32
N THR A 15 -2.45 -29.88 57.77
CA THR A 15 -2.18 -30.62 56.52
C THR A 15 -2.11 -29.62 55.35
N LEU A 16 -0.89 -29.31 54.92
CA LEU A 16 -0.67 -28.66 53.61
C LEU A 16 -1.10 -29.67 52.54
N LEU A 17 -2.28 -29.48 51.99
CA LEU A 17 -2.65 -30.01 50.70
C LEU A 17 -1.87 -29.18 49.67
N ALA A 18 -0.74 -29.71 49.21
CA ALA A 18 -0.08 -29.23 47.98
C ALA A 18 -1.00 -29.55 46.81
N THR A 19 -1.76 -28.58 46.36
CA THR A 19 -2.40 -28.65 45.03
C THR A 19 -1.27 -28.69 44.03
N GLN A 20 -0.96 -29.88 43.52
CA GLN A 20 -0.17 -30.01 42.30
C GLN A 20 -1.00 -29.37 41.19
N ALA A 21 -0.61 -28.17 40.77
CA ALA A 21 -1.03 -27.62 39.48
C ALA A 21 -0.49 -28.59 38.44
N PHE A 22 -1.38 -29.36 37.82
CA PHE A 22 -1.05 -30.09 36.61
C PHE A 22 -0.74 -29.05 35.56
N ALA A 23 0.54 -28.78 35.31
CA ALA A 23 0.97 -28.07 34.13
C ALA A 23 0.40 -28.85 32.94
N LEU A 24 -0.45 -28.22 32.17
CA LEU A 24 -0.92 -28.80 30.90
C LEU A 24 0.33 -29.19 30.09
N ASP A 25 0.47 -30.48 29.75
CA ASP A 25 1.52 -30.91 28.83
C ASP A 25 1.37 -30.09 27.54
N GLY A 26 2.47 -29.47 27.08
CA GLY A 26 2.39 -28.57 25.93
C GLY A 26 1.85 -29.28 24.69
N ILE A 27 1.18 -28.55 23.83
CA ILE A 27 0.36 -29.08 22.74
C ILE A 27 1.10 -29.21 21.41
N TYR A 28 2.40 -28.93 21.38
CA TYR A 28 3.28 -29.07 20.21
C TYR A 28 4.69 -29.51 20.66
N THR A 29 5.46 -30.11 19.76
CA THR A 29 6.87 -30.47 20.06
C THR A 29 7.81 -29.35 19.64
N GLU A 30 8.96 -29.22 20.32
CA GLU A 30 9.99 -28.22 19.96
C GLU A 30 10.47 -28.40 18.51
N SER A 31 10.62 -29.64 18.04
CA SER A 31 11.00 -29.94 16.66
C SER A 31 9.94 -29.46 15.66
N GLN A 32 8.66 -29.62 15.99
CA GLN A 32 7.58 -29.12 15.12
C GLN A 32 7.58 -27.60 15.05
N ALA A 33 7.77 -26.91 16.17
CA ALA A 33 7.84 -25.44 16.19
C ALA A 33 9.11 -24.90 15.52
N ALA A 34 10.23 -25.63 15.57
CA ALA A 34 11.45 -25.29 14.86
C ALA A 34 11.28 -25.39 13.33
N LEU A 35 10.66 -26.50 12.85
CA LEU A 35 10.25 -26.64 11.45
C LEU A 35 9.27 -25.50 11.07
N GLY A 36 8.33 -25.20 11.95
CA GLY A 36 7.37 -24.10 11.76
C GLY A 36 8.04 -22.75 11.58
N LYS A 37 9.11 -22.48 12.35
CA LYS A 37 9.90 -21.25 12.19
C LYS A 37 10.56 -21.18 10.81
N GLU A 38 11.24 -22.23 10.40
CA GLU A 38 11.88 -22.29 9.08
C GLU A 38 10.87 -22.02 7.95
N GLN A 39 9.72 -22.68 8.01
CA GLN A 39 8.68 -22.52 7.00
C GLN A 39 7.96 -21.17 7.10
N TYR A 40 7.80 -20.62 8.30
CA TYR A 40 7.28 -19.28 8.50
C TYR A 40 8.21 -18.22 7.90
N ASP A 41 9.50 -18.30 8.17
CA ASP A 41 10.49 -17.37 7.65
C ASP A 41 10.47 -17.37 6.10
N LYS A 42 10.28 -18.54 5.51
CA LYS A 42 10.24 -18.71 4.05
C LYS A 42 8.95 -18.23 3.39
N HIS A 43 7.79 -18.40 4.02
CA HIS A 43 6.48 -18.24 3.37
C HIS A 43 5.59 -17.13 3.96
N CYS A 44 5.89 -16.66 5.17
CA CYS A 44 5.03 -15.74 5.91
C CYS A 44 5.77 -14.47 6.36
N GLY A 45 7.10 -14.59 6.61
CA GLY A 45 7.91 -13.55 7.23
C GLY A 45 7.95 -12.23 6.46
N ASP A 46 7.86 -12.26 5.14
CA ASP A 46 7.87 -11.06 4.30
C ASP A 46 6.66 -10.15 4.56
N CYS A 47 5.47 -10.75 4.78
CA CYS A 47 4.26 -10.00 5.07
C CYS A 47 4.04 -9.77 6.57
N HIS A 48 4.27 -10.79 7.41
CA HIS A 48 3.97 -10.74 8.83
C HIS A 48 5.17 -10.38 9.71
N HIS A 49 6.33 -10.09 9.13
CA HIS A 49 7.63 -9.86 9.77
C HIS A 49 8.19 -11.11 10.47
N LEU A 50 9.52 -11.29 10.48
CA LEU A 50 10.19 -12.47 11.10
C LEU A 50 9.96 -12.58 12.61
N THR A 51 9.68 -11.46 13.29
CA THR A 51 9.33 -11.43 14.72
C THR A 51 7.82 -11.46 14.95
N LEU A 52 7.03 -11.79 13.95
CA LEU A 52 5.57 -11.90 14.01
C LEU A 52 4.82 -10.60 14.42
N ARG A 53 5.50 -9.46 14.43
CA ARG A 53 4.91 -8.16 14.83
C ARG A 53 4.02 -7.50 13.78
N GLY A 54 3.93 -8.13 12.58
CA GLY A 54 3.22 -7.57 11.44
C GLY A 54 4.03 -6.51 10.70
N THR A 55 3.52 -6.14 9.53
CA THR A 55 4.04 -5.08 8.65
C THR A 55 2.85 -4.31 8.07
N GLY A 56 3.10 -3.39 7.14
CA GLY A 56 2.04 -2.77 6.32
C GLY A 56 1.27 -3.76 5.42
N HIS A 57 1.75 -5.00 5.30
CA HIS A 57 1.20 -6.02 4.38
C HIS A 57 0.63 -7.25 5.10
N GLY A 58 0.89 -7.40 6.41
CA GLY A 58 0.39 -8.53 7.18
C GLY A 58 0.17 -8.18 8.65
N LEU A 59 -0.92 -8.70 9.22
CA LEU A 59 -1.28 -8.46 10.63
C LEU A 59 -0.23 -9.04 11.57
N PRO A 60 -0.10 -8.47 12.79
CA PRO A 60 0.67 -9.09 13.87
C PRO A 60 0.16 -10.51 14.17
N LEU A 61 1.07 -11.45 14.26
CA LEU A 61 0.82 -12.84 14.68
C LEU A 61 1.39 -13.12 16.07
N ALA A 62 1.80 -12.07 16.80
CA ALA A 62 2.25 -12.13 18.17
C ALA A 62 1.85 -10.90 18.98
N GLY A 63 1.82 -11.06 20.31
CA GLY A 63 1.56 -9.99 21.27
C GLY A 63 0.09 -9.70 21.56
N PRO A 64 -0.22 -8.58 22.27
CA PRO A 64 -1.56 -8.30 22.79
C PRO A 64 -2.63 -8.25 21.70
N ALA A 65 -2.30 -7.69 20.56
CA ALA A 65 -3.21 -7.59 19.41
C ALA A 65 -3.62 -8.95 18.85
N PHE A 66 -2.66 -9.85 18.69
CA PHE A 66 -2.93 -11.22 18.28
C PHE A 66 -3.79 -11.95 19.30
N LEU A 67 -3.46 -11.83 20.59
CA LEU A 67 -4.19 -12.48 21.68
C LEU A 67 -5.60 -11.92 21.85
N SER A 68 -5.79 -10.61 21.71
CA SER A 68 -7.12 -10.00 21.74
C SER A 68 -8.06 -10.59 20.70
N LYS A 69 -7.54 -10.86 19.49
CA LYS A 69 -8.31 -11.43 18.38
C LYS A 69 -8.47 -12.95 18.49
N TRP A 70 -7.37 -13.66 18.74
CA TRP A 70 -7.30 -15.11 18.62
C TRP A 70 -7.44 -15.85 19.94
N GLY A 71 -7.26 -15.17 21.07
CA GLY A 71 -7.21 -15.84 22.39
C GLY A 71 -8.41 -16.72 22.71
N ASN A 72 -9.61 -16.28 22.37
CA ASN A 72 -10.84 -17.05 22.56
C ASN A 72 -11.14 -18.02 21.40
N GLN A 73 -10.37 -17.98 20.31
CA GLN A 73 -10.56 -18.84 19.15
C GLN A 73 -9.83 -20.17 19.34
N ARG A 74 -10.35 -21.22 18.71
CA ARG A 74 -9.68 -22.52 18.71
C ARG A 74 -8.42 -22.47 17.84
N ILE A 75 -7.40 -23.22 18.24
CA ILE A 75 -6.17 -23.36 17.44
C ILE A 75 -6.50 -23.97 16.06
N ALA A 76 -7.46 -24.89 15.98
CA ALA A 76 -7.97 -25.40 14.73
C ALA A 76 -8.45 -24.30 13.78
N SER A 77 -9.09 -23.24 14.28
CA SER A 77 -9.56 -22.11 13.47
C SER A 77 -8.40 -21.28 12.94
N LEU A 78 -7.36 -21.05 13.75
CA LEU A 78 -6.13 -20.37 13.32
C LEU A 78 -5.41 -21.17 12.23
N ASN A 79 -5.29 -22.49 12.40
CA ASN A 79 -4.66 -23.38 11.43
C ASN A 79 -5.46 -23.46 10.12
N ALA A 80 -6.79 -23.53 10.20
CA ALA A 80 -7.67 -23.55 9.05
C ALA A 80 -7.56 -22.24 8.24
N LEU A 81 -7.63 -21.09 8.91
CA LEU A 81 -7.46 -19.78 8.27
C LEU A 81 -6.09 -19.68 7.59
N SER A 82 -5.02 -20.11 8.28
CA SER A 82 -3.66 -20.08 7.71
C SER A 82 -3.59 -20.93 6.44
N ARG A 83 -4.25 -22.08 6.39
CA ARG A 83 -4.29 -22.93 5.21
C ARG A 83 -5.17 -22.35 4.10
N GLU A 84 -6.34 -21.87 4.43
CA GLU A 84 -7.35 -21.44 3.46
C GLU A 84 -7.03 -20.09 2.84
N GLN A 85 -6.25 -19.27 3.55
CA GLN A 85 -6.01 -17.89 3.16
C GLN A 85 -4.52 -17.54 2.97
N MET A 86 -3.57 -18.38 3.39
CA MET A 86 -2.13 -18.06 3.35
C MET A 86 -1.32 -19.14 2.63
N PRO A 87 -0.16 -18.77 2.05
CA PRO A 87 0.31 -17.42 1.80
C PRO A 87 -0.64 -16.65 0.90
N ALA A 88 -0.80 -15.33 1.12
CA ALA A 88 -1.64 -14.50 0.29
C ALA A 88 -1.22 -14.62 -1.20
N GLY A 89 -2.20 -14.92 -2.09
CA GLY A 89 -1.95 -15.15 -3.51
C GLY A 89 -1.51 -16.58 -3.88
N ALA A 90 -1.27 -17.50 -2.89
CA ALA A 90 -1.14 -18.95 -3.10
C ALA A 90 -1.74 -19.72 -1.91
N PRO A 91 -3.01 -19.51 -1.56
CA PRO A 91 -3.66 -20.23 -0.47
C PRO A 91 -3.58 -21.74 -0.69
N ASN A 92 -3.45 -22.49 0.42
CA ASN A 92 -3.40 -23.95 0.40
C ASN A 92 -2.25 -24.56 -0.45
N SER A 93 -1.20 -23.77 -0.73
CA SER A 93 -0.04 -24.24 -1.53
C SER A 93 0.96 -25.08 -0.75
N LEU A 94 0.94 -25.03 0.58
CA LEU A 94 1.83 -25.80 1.42
C LEU A 94 1.16 -27.10 1.87
N LYS A 95 1.98 -28.09 2.29
CA LYS A 95 1.45 -29.34 2.87
C LYS A 95 0.73 -29.03 4.19
N ALA A 96 -0.32 -29.77 4.51
CA ALA A 96 -1.10 -29.60 5.74
C ALA A 96 -0.23 -29.63 7.01
N SER A 97 0.78 -30.49 7.06
CA SER A 97 1.76 -30.56 8.17
C SER A 97 2.61 -29.31 8.31
N VAL A 98 2.89 -28.59 7.22
CA VAL A 98 3.64 -27.33 7.24
C VAL A 98 2.80 -26.23 7.89
N TYR A 99 1.52 -26.11 7.54
CA TYR A 99 0.62 -25.14 8.19
C TYR A 99 0.51 -25.40 9.69
N THR A 100 0.41 -26.68 10.09
CA THR A 100 0.35 -27.04 11.52
C THR A 100 1.65 -26.72 12.24
N ALA A 101 2.80 -26.92 11.59
CA ALA A 101 4.10 -26.53 12.13
C ALA A 101 4.23 -25.00 12.27
N ILE A 102 3.80 -24.22 11.27
CA ILE A 102 3.75 -22.75 11.34
C ILE A 102 2.84 -22.31 12.51
N THR A 103 1.68 -22.93 12.69
CA THR A 103 0.80 -22.65 13.82
C THR A 103 1.49 -22.93 15.15
N ALA A 104 2.24 -24.02 15.29
CA ALA A 104 3.04 -24.32 16.49
C ALA A 104 4.11 -23.24 16.75
N HIS A 105 4.76 -22.75 15.70
CA HIS A 105 5.70 -21.63 15.84
C HIS A 105 5.01 -20.34 16.32
N ILE A 106 3.85 -19.98 15.78
CA ILE A 106 3.07 -18.81 16.21
C ILE A 106 2.72 -18.95 17.70
N LEU A 107 2.23 -20.12 18.13
CA LEU A 107 1.91 -20.36 19.54
C LEU A 107 3.15 -20.24 20.44
N ARG A 108 4.30 -20.79 20.01
CA ARG A 108 5.57 -20.67 20.75
C ARG A 108 5.99 -19.23 20.94
N VAL A 109 5.95 -18.40 19.88
CA VAL A 109 6.32 -16.98 19.98
C VAL A 109 5.40 -16.21 20.91
N ASN A 110 4.14 -16.64 21.05
CA ASN A 110 3.19 -16.05 21.98
C ASN A 110 3.28 -16.62 23.40
N GLY A 111 4.20 -17.56 23.68
CA GLY A 111 4.49 -18.03 25.04
C GLY A 111 3.97 -19.42 25.39
N ALA A 112 3.33 -20.14 24.45
CA ALA A 112 2.93 -21.53 24.70
C ALA A 112 4.16 -22.42 24.91
N ALA A 113 4.10 -23.30 25.93
CA ALA A 113 5.16 -24.24 26.21
C ALA A 113 5.10 -25.47 25.27
N PRO A 114 6.27 -26.01 24.87
CA PRO A 114 6.32 -27.27 24.15
C PRO A 114 5.96 -28.46 25.04
N GLY A 115 5.45 -29.52 24.43
CA GLY A 115 5.12 -30.79 25.08
C GLY A 115 5.70 -31.99 24.37
N SER A 116 5.18 -33.15 24.70
CA SER A 116 5.63 -34.45 24.17
C SER A 116 4.95 -34.87 22.87
N SER A 117 3.84 -34.19 22.51
CA SER A 117 3.00 -34.55 21.36
C SER A 117 3.00 -33.43 20.30
N GLU A 118 2.91 -33.81 19.03
CA GLU A 118 2.77 -32.81 17.95
C GLU A 118 1.38 -32.17 17.96
N LEU A 119 1.35 -30.87 17.65
CA LEU A 119 0.11 -30.12 17.40
C LEU A 119 -0.66 -30.77 16.24
N LYS A 120 -1.93 -31.03 16.47
CA LYS A 120 -2.85 -31.50 15.44
C LYS A 120 -3.64 -30.36 14.81
N ALA A 121 -3.97 -30.52 13.53
CA ALA A 121 -4.69 -29.49 12.77
C ALA A 121 -6.08 -29.16 13.34
N ASP A 122 -6.72 -30.10 14.03
CA ASP A 122 -8.05 -30.02 14.64
C ASP A 122 -8.02 -29.71 16.15
N ALA A 123 -6.91 -29.21 16.68
CA ALA A 123 -6.74 -28.92 18.11
C ALA A 123 -7.86 -28.01 18.63
N ALA A 124 -8.64 -28.52 19.59
CA ALA A 124 -9.85 -27.86 20.12
C ALA A 124 -9.57 -26.81 21.19
N LEU A 125 -8.35 -26.80 21.75
CA LEU A 125 -7.92 -25.83 22.76
C LEU A 125 -7.94 -24.42 22.20
N SER A 126 -8.33 -23.42 23.01
CA SER A 126 -8.22 -22.01 22.58
C SER A 126 -6.76 -21.55 22.62
N VAL A 127 -6.44 -20.58 21.75
CA VAL A 127 -5.10 -19.99 21.67
C VAL A 127 -4.68 -19.38 23.03
N GLY A 128 -5.58 -18.65 23.69
CA GLY A 128 -5.30 -18.02 24.98
C GLY A 128 -4.97 -19.04 26.08
N LEU A 129 -5.72 -20.12 26.16
CA LEU A 129 -5.45 -21.21 27.12
C LEU A 129 -4.12 -21.91 26.79
N ALA A 130 -3.78 -22.08 25.53
CA ALA A 130 -2.50 -22.66 25.14
C ALA A 130 -1.31 -21.78 25.51
N VAL A 131 -1.49 -20.45 25.50
CA VAL A 131 -0.43 -19.46 25.76
C VAL A 131 -0.30 -19.11 27.25
N GLN A 132 -1.42 -18.94 27.95
CA GLN A 132 -1.47 -18.46 29.35
C GLN A 132 -2.06 -19.47 30.34
N GLY A 133 -2.51 -20.64 29.86
CA GLY A 133 -3.16 -21.64 30.71
C GLY A 133 -4.40 -21.08 31.40
N ASP A 134 -4.63 -21.50 32.63
CA ASP A 134 -5.76 -21.06 33.47
C ASP A 134 -5.73 -19.55 33.81
N GLY A 135 -4.62 -18.86 33.52
CA GLY A 135 -4.48 -17.42 33.67
C GLY A 135 -4.99 -16.59 32.48
N TRP A 136 -5.58 -17.23 31.47
CA TRP A 136 -6.12 -16.52 30.32
C TRP A 136 -7.28 -15.61 30.73
N ASP A 137 -7.12 -14.30 30.48
CA ASP A 137 -8.13 -13.28 30.68
C ASP A 137 -8.34 -12.46 29.40
N ALA A 138 -9.50 -12.63 28.79
CA ALA A 138 -9.87 -11.95 27.54
C ALA A 138 -10.07 -10.43 27.74
N ALA A 139 -10.48 -9.97 28.93
CA ALA A 139 -10.65 -8.54 29.22
C ALA A 139 -9.29 -7.87 29.36
N ALA A 140 -8.35 -8.48 30.10
CA ALA A 140 -6.98 -8.01 30.21
C ALA A 140 -6.25 -7.99 28.86
N ALA A 141 -6.49 -8.96 27.98
CA ALA A 141 -5.93 -8.98 26.65
C ALA A 141 -6.46 -7.85 25.75
N ARG A 142 -7.73 -7.47 25.89
CA ARG A 142 -8.31 -6.30 25.20
C ARG A 142 -7.71 -5.00 25.71
N GLU A 143 -7.68 -4.82 27.01
CA GLU A 143 -7.08 -3.63 27.65
C GLU A 143 -5.62 -3.48 27.25
N ALA A 144 -4.85 -4.58 27.23
CA ALA A 144 -3.46 -4.57 26.79
C ALA A 144 -3.33 -4.21 25.29
N ALA A 145 -4.28 -4.63 24.45
CA ALA A 145 -4.32 -4.27 23.03
C ALA A 145 -4.65 -2.78 22.81
N GLU A 146 -5.59 -2.24 23.58
CA GLU A 146 -5.96 -0.83 23.55
C GLU A 146 -4.79 0.06 24.03
N ASN A 147 -4.08 -0.35 25.08
CA ASN A 147 -2.92 0.35 25.60
C ASN A 147 -1.65 0.22 24.74
N ALA A 148 -1.56 -0.79 23.89
CA ALA A 148 -0.44 -0.97 22.95
C ALA A 148 -0.44 0.05 21.80
N GLY A 149 -1.46 0.90 21.73
CA GLY A 149 -1.66 1.87 20.66
C GLY A 149 -2.38 1.30 19.43
N PRO A 150 -2.76 2.15 18.46
CA PRO A 150 -3.55 1.72 17.33
C PRO A 150 -2.81 0.66 16.53
N ILE A 151 -3.42 -0.51 16.44
CA ILE A 151 -3.02 -1.54 15.48
C ILE A 151 -3.42 -1.00 14.10
N VAL A 152 -2.45 -0.79 13.26
CA VAL A 152 -2.65 -0.16 11.95
C VAL A 152 -3.47 -1.02 10.99
N PHE A 153 -3.77 -2.30 11.33
CA PHE A 153 -4.51 -3.19 10.43
C PHE A 153 -5.44 -4.14 11.19
N GLN A 154 -6.73 -3.93 11.04
CA GLN A 154 -7.76 -4.91 11.41
C GLN A 154 -8.16 -5.75 10.20
N SER A 155 -8.59 -6.99 10.43
CA SER A 155 -8.94 -7.92 9.35
C SER A 155 -10.29 -7.57 8.72
N TRP A 156 -10.35 -7.72 7.42
CA TRP A 156 -11.51 -7.44 6.56
C TRP A 156 -12.77 -8.28 6.83
N SER A 157 -12.69 -9.34 7.64
CA SER A 157 -13.78 -10.31 7.82
C SER A 157 -14.96 -9.85 8.70
N GLU A 158 -14.81 -8.76 9.44
CA GLU A 158 -15.87 -8.24 10.34
C GLU A 158 -16.66 -7.07 9.73
N ALA A 159 -16.27 -6.57 8.57
CA ALA A 159 -16.83 -5.37 7.97
C ALA A 159 -18.27 -5.52 7.47
N GLY A 160 -18.76 -6.73 7.23
CA GLY A 160 -20.12 -6.96 6.75
C GLY A 160 -21.21 -6.48 7.74
N THR A 161 -21.01 -6.70 9.03
CA THR A 161 -21.98 -6.32 10.06
C THR A 161 -21.96 -4.83 10.41
N ILE A 162 -20.78 -4.17 10.30
CA ILE A 162 -20.67 -2.73 10.52
C ILE A 162 -21.25 -1.93 9.36
N ALA A 163 -21.11 -2.44 8.13
CA ALA A 163 -21.68 -1.83 6.94
C ALA A 163 -23.22 -1.78 6.98
N ASP A 164 -23.85 -2.85 7.45
CA ASP A 164 -25.31 -2.89 7.58
C ASP A 164 -25.81 -1.97 8.70
N ALA A 165 -25.09 -1.86 9.80
CA ALA A 165 -25.39 -0.91 10.87
C ALA A 165 -25.20 0.55 10.41
N ALA A 166 -24.21 0.84 9.58
CA ALA A 166 -23.97 2.17 9.03
C ALA A 166 -25.06 2.59 8.03
N LYS A 167 -25.63 1.65 7.27
CA LYS A 167 -26.79 1.90 6.39
C LYS A 167 -28.06 2.29 7.18
N GLN A 168 -28.21 1.76 8.39
CA GLN A 168 -29.38 2.03 9.24
C GLN A 168 -29.28 3.35 10.03
N SER A 169 -28.09 3.89 10.24
CA SER A 169 -27.88 5.07 11.10
C SER A 169 -27.80 6.41 10.36
N ARG A 170 -27.87 6.40 9.03
CA ARG A 170 -27.77 7.62 8.21
C ARG A 170 -29.08 7.88 7.49
N GLY A 171 -29.42 9.15 7.34
CA GLY A 171 -30.45 9.58 6.41
C GLY A 171 -30.06 9.16 4.99
N PHE A 172 -30.48 7.95 4.60
CA PHE A 172 -30.31 7.45 3.25
C PHE A 172 -31.39 8.11 2.40
N VAL A 173 -31.01 9.09 1.63
CA VAL A 173 -31.85 9.61 0.55
C VAL A 173 -31.39 8.89 -0.71
N ASN A 174 -32.02 7.76 -1.04
CA ASN A 174 -31.81 7.11 -2.34
C ASN A 174 -32.36 8.04 -3.43
N ARG A 175 -31.57 9.04 -3.77
CA ARG A 175 -31.92 10.09 -4.71
C ARG A 175 -31.11 9.91 -5.97
N LYS A 176 -31.80 9.63 -7.05
CA LYS A 176 -31.18 9.70 -8.38
C LYS A 176 -30.76 11.14 -8.68
N LEU A 177 -29.58 11.33 -9.23
CA LEU A 177 -29.07 12.63 -9.66
C LEU A 177 -29.66 12.99 -11.03
N ASP A 178 -30.91 13.47 -11.06
CA ASP A 178 -31.59 13.74 -12.33
C ASP A 178 -30.94 14.82 -13.18
N ASP A 179 -30.28 15.79 -12.54
CA ASP A 179 -29.60 16.93 -13.19
C ASP A 179 -28.10 16.71 -13.41
N TYR A 180 -27.58 15.46 -13.33
CA TYR A 180 -26.16 15.19 -13.54
C TYR A 180 -25.73 15.60 -14.96
N ARG A 181 -24.72 16.46 -15.04
CA ARG A 181 -24.11 16.93 -16.28
C ARG A 181 -22.95 16.02 -16.69
N PRO A 182 -22.97 15.43 -17.90
CA PRO A 182 -21.88 14.55 -18.34
C PRO A 182 -20.52 15.25 -18.31
N VAL A 183 -19.50 14.56 -17.80
CA VAL A 183 -18.11 15.06 -17.75
C VAL A 183 -17.44 14.86 -19.11
N THR A 184 -16.97 15.94 -19.71
CA THR A 184 -16.33 15.91 -21.03
C THR A 184 -14.81 15.99 -20.96
N ASN A 185 -14.09 15.63 -22.03
CA ASN A 185 -12.64 15.84 -22.15
C ASN A 185 -12.25 17.31 -21.92
N ALA A 186 -13.06 18.25 -22.39
CA ALA A 186 -12.81 19.69 -22.16
C ALA A 186 -12.90 20.06 -20.68
N MET A 187 -13.87 19.50 -19.94
CA MET A 187 -14.01 19.72 -18.50
C MET A 187 -12.86 19.06 -17.73
N LEU A 188 -12.41 17.88 -18.12
CA LEU A 188 -11.26 17.20 -17.49
C LEU A 188 -9.96 18.00 -17.70
N ALA A 189 -9.77 18.59 -18.86
CA ALA A 189 -8.62 19.44 -19.17
C ALA A 189 -8.66 20.80 -18.42
N SER A 190 -9.87 21.37 -18.23
CA SER A 190 -10.09 22.64 -17.55
C SER A 190 -11.37 22.58 -16.72
N PRO A 191 -11.33 22.01 -15.52
CA PRO A 191 -12.51 21.87 -14.67
C PRO A 191 -13.10 23.21 -14.25
N PRO A 192 -14.42 23.34 -14.13
CA PRO A 192 -15.03 24.46 -13.45
C PRO A 192 -14.37 24.75 -12.09
N PRO A 193 -14.28 26.01 -11.64
CA PRO A 193 -13.56 26.33 -10.41
C PRO A 193 -13.97 25.53 -9.18
N GLY A 194 -15.28 25.21 -9.02
CA GLY A 194 -15.82 24.42 -7.91
C GLY A 194 -15.65 22.91 -8.05
N ASP A 195 -15.25 22.42 -9.21
CA ASP A 195 -15.18 21.00 -9.50
C ASP A 195 -13.76 20.43 -9.26
N TRP A 196 -13.71 19.15 -8.89
CA TRP A 196 -12.50 18.36 -8.71
C TRP A 196 -12.67 17.06 -9.48
N LEU A 197 -12.38 17.07 -10.81
CA LEU A 197 -12.79 15.99 -11.73
C LEU A 197 -11.75 14.88 -11.93
N SER A 198 -10.52 15.08 -11.46
CA SER A 198 -9.44 14.09 -11.50
C SER A 198 -8.84 13.93 -10.11
N TRP A 199 -8.11 12.85 -9.86
CA TRP A 199 -7.55 12.53 -8.54
C TRP A 199 -6.67 13.64 -7.93
N ARG A 200 -6.11 14.52 -8.76
CA ARG A 200 -5.40 15.75 -8.34
C ARG A 200 -6.06 17.02 -8.91
N ARG A 201 -7.37 17.05 -9.03
CA ARG A 201 -8.25 18.06 -9.60
C ARG A 201 -8.21 18.12 -11.14
N THR A 202 -7.05 18.34 -11.70
CA THR A 202 -6.77 18.46 -13.13
C THR A 202 -5.99 17.25 -13.62
N GLN A 203 -6.08 16.95 -14.91
CA GLN A 203 -5.39 15.81 -15.53
C GLN A 203 -3.86 15.94 -15.48
N ASP A 204 -3.33 17.16 -15.31
CA ASP A 204 -1.90 17.46 -15.15
C ASP A 204 -1.34 17.15 -13.75
N GLY A 205 -2.18 16.71 -12.81
CA GLY A 205 -1.74 16.25 -11.50
C GLY A 205 -1.30 17.33 -10.52
N GLN A 206 -1.64 18.61 -10.74
CA GLN A 206 -1.09 19.71 -9.95
C GLN A 206 -1.62 19.79 -8.50
N GLY A 207 -2.83 19.31 -8.23
CA GLY A 207 -3.40 19.38 -6.87
C GLY A 207 -3.69 20.82 -6.41
N PHE A 208 -4.08 21.68 -7.34
CA PHE A 208 -4.32 23.09 -7.12
C PHE A 208 -5.80 23.46 -7.27
N SER A 209 -6.35 24.16 -6.27
CA SER A 209 -7.69 24.77 -6.33
C SER A 209 -7.59 26.25 -6.69
N PRO A 210 -8.32 26.76 -7.70
CA PRO A 210 -8.35 28.17 -8.03
C PRO A 210 -9.27 28.98 -7.09
N LEU A 211 -9.92 28.32 -6.12
CA LEU A 211 -10.84 28.97 -5.18
C LEU A 211 -10.07 29.84 -4.18
N THR A 212 -10.60 31.01 -3.85
CA THR A 212 -10.00 32.02 -2.96
C THR A 212 -10.79 32.21 -1.66
N GLN A 213 -11.91 31.51 -1.47
CA GLN A 213 -12.75 31.66 -0.28
C GLN A 213 -12.03 31.25 1.00
N ILE A 214 -11.16 30.25 0.93
CA ILE A 214 -10.25 29.87 2.04
C ILE A 214 -8.90 30.45 1.72
N ASN A 215 -8.40 31.29 2.61
CA ASN A 215 -7.14 32.01 2.42
C ASN A 215 -6.40 32.16 3.76
N ARG A 216 -5.24 32.84 3.74
CA ARG A 216 -4.37 33.02 4.91
C ARG A 216 -5.07 33.69 6.09
N ASP A 217 -6.02 34.58 5.83
CA ASP A 217 -6.67 35.40 6.87
C ASP A 217 -7.78 34.64 7.58
N ASN A 218 -8.43 33.67 6.90
CA ASN A 218 -9.61 32.97 7.41
C ASN A 218 -9.43 31.46 7.63
N VAL A 219 -8.35 30.84 7.18
CA VAL A 219 -8.13 29.39 7.31
C VAL A 219 -8.21 28.90 8.77
N LYS A 220 -7.82 29.73 9.75
CA LYS A 220 -7.93 29.43 11.18
C LYS A 220 -9.37 29.44 11.71
N GLN A 221 -10.32 29.94 10.92
CA GLN A 221 -11.74 30.03 11.27
C GLN A 221 -12.56 28.88 10.70
N LEU A 222 -11.93 27.94 9.97
CA LEU A 222 -12.60 26.75 9.47
C LEU A 222 -13.28 25.99 10.60
N LYS A 223 -14.53 25.56 10.34
CA LYS A 223 -15.34 24.75 11.25
C LYS A 223 -15.78 23.48 10.55
N LEU A 224 -16.03 22.44 11.35
CA LEU A 224 -16.63 21.21 10.85
C LEU A 224 -18.04 21.51 10.33
N ALA A 225 -18.30 21.21 9.06
CA ALA A 225 -19.63 21.31 8.46
C ALA A 225 -20.43 20.01 8.69
N TRP A 226 -19.81 18.88 8.39
CA TRP A 226 -20.36 17.54 8.61
C TRP A 226 -19.24 16.52 8.75
N ALA A 227 -19.58 15.32 9.21
CA ALA A 227 -18.65 14.20 9.34
C ALA A 227 -19.31 12.92 8.79
N LEU A 228 -18.53 12.15 8.03
CA LEU A 228 -18.93 10.88 7.45
C LEU A 228 -18.04 9.78 8.02
N THR A 229 -18.65 8.74 8.59
CA THR A 229 -17.88 7.54 8.99
C THR A 229 -17.56 6.72 7.76
N MET A 230 -16.29 6.46 7.53
CA MET A 230 -15.83 5.61 6.43
C MET A 230 -15.80 4.15 6.87
N ARG A 231 -15.77 3.23 5.91
CA ARG A 231 -15.55 1.81 6.20
C ARG A 231 -14.17 1.59 6.77
N GLU A 232 -14.05 0.58 7.60
CA GLU A 232 -12.79 0.17 8.20
C GLU A 232 -11.78 -0.25 7.11
N GLY A 233 -10.51 0.15 7.29
CA GLY A 233 -9.42 -0.16 6.39
C GLY A 233 -8.57 1.06 6.04
N SER A 234 -7.54 0.86 5.21
CA SER A 234 -6.69 1.94 4.73
C SER A 234 -7.42 2.78 3.70
N ASN A 235 -7.64 4.05 4.02
CA ASN A 235 -8.27 5.00 3.11
C ASN A 235 -7.23 6.00 2.59
N GLN A 236 -6.99 5.95 1.29
CA GLN A 236 -6.07 6.82 0.56
C GLN A 236 -6.78 7.50 -0.62
N GLY A 237 -8.12 7.41 -0.68
CA GLY A 237 -8.93 7.94 -1.77
C GLY A 237 -8.93 9.47 -1.80
N THR A 238 -8.94 10.02 -3.01
CA THR A 238 -9.20 11.44 -3.25
C THR A 238 -10.67 11.60 -3.62
N PRO A 239 -11.46 12.41 -2.90
CA PRO A 239 -12.81 12.75 -3.30
C PRO A 239 -12.83 13.43 -4.67
N LEU A 240 -13.73 13.01 -5.57
CA LEU A 240 -14.04 13.76 -6.77
C LEU A 240 -15.31 14.58 -6.56
N ILE A 241 -15.34 15.80 -7.09
CA ILE A 241 -16.46 16.71 -6.92
C ILE A 241 -16.91 17.19 -8.29
N HIS A 242 -18.21 17.02 -8.57
CA HIS A 242 -18.85 17.51 -9.76
C HIS A 242 -20.26 18.01 -9.47
N ASP A 243 -20.56 19.25 -9.84
CA ASP A 243 -21.88 19.90 -9.66
C ASP A 243 -22.42 19.76 -8.21
N GLY A 244 -21.54 19.90 -7.19
CA GLY A 244 -21.92 19.80 -5.78
C GLY A 244 -22.08 18.37 -5.26
N VAL A 245 -21.90 17.36 -6.08
CA VAL A 245 -21.87 15.94 -5.68
C VAL A 245 -20.43 15.52 -5.42
N MET A 246 -20.18 14.89 -4.27
CA MET A 246 -18.89 14.33 -3.91
C MET A 246 -18.93 12.81 -4.08
N PHE A 247 -18.07 12.28 -4.94
CA PHE A 247 -17.87 10.85 -5.14
C PHE A 247 -16.69 10.38 -4.30
N LEU A 248 -16.95 9.44 -3.41
CA LEU A 248 -15.97 8.92 -2.43
C LEU A 248 -15.64 7.47 -2.71
N THR A 249 -14.36 7.14 -2.57
CA THR A 249 -13.91 5.74 -2.50
C THR A 249 -13.72 5.34 -1.05
N HIS A 250 -14.12 4.12 -0.73
CA HIS A 250 -13.87 3.51 0.57
C HIS A 250 -13.07 2.22 0.41
N PRO A 251 -12.43 1.73 1.48
CA PRO A 251 -11.95 0.37 1.51
C PRO A 251 -13.02 -0.64 1.06
N GLN A 252 -12.59 -1.79 0.53
CA GLN A 252 -13.47 -2.85 0.02
C GLN A 252 -14.24 -2.49 -1.27
N ASN A 253 -13.68 -1.59 -2.09
CA ASN A 253 -14.28 -1.18 -3.36
C ASN A 253 -15.72 -0.65 -3.22
N VAL A 254 -15.99 0.11 -2.16
CA VAL A 254 -17.26 0.81 -1.98
C VAL A 254 -17.14 2.24 -2.51
N ILE A 255 -18.14 2.64 -3.29
CA ILE A 255 -18.25 3.98 -3.83
C ILE A 255 -19.52 4.62 -3.28
N GLN A 256 -19.44 5.86 -2.85
CA GLN A 256 -20.58 6.65 -2.40
C GLN A 256 -20.64 7.97 -3.17
N ALA A 257 -21.84 8.37 -3.55
CA ALA A 257 -22.14 9.75 -3.93
C ALA A 257 -22.86 10.45 -2.78
N VAL A 258 -22.34 11.59 -2.37
CA VAL A 258 -22.91 12.40 -1.28
C VAL A 258 -23.07 13.85 -1.71
N ASP A 259 -24.05 14.54 -1.13
CA ASP A 259 -24.14 16.00 -1.25
C ASP A 259 -22.92 16.63 -0.58
N ALA A 260 -22.11 17.37 -1.31
CA ALA A 260 -20.86 17.93 -0.80
C ALA A 260 -21.07 18.98 0.30
N ALA A 261 -22.24 19.65 0.34
CA ALA A 261 -22.56 20.67 1.32
C ALA A 261 -23.09 20.09 2.63
N THR A 262 -23.88 19.01 2.57
CA THR A 262 -24.58 18.45 3.75
C THR A 262 -24.01 17.12 4.22
N GLY A 263 -23.31 16.38 3.35
CA GLY A 263 -22.84 15.02 3.63
C GLY A 263 -23.91 13.95 3.49
N ASP A 264 -25.11 14.31 2.99
CA ASP A 264 -26.21 13.35 2.79
C ASP A 264 -25.85 12.34 1.70
N LEU A 265 -26.05 11.05 2.02
CA LEU A 265 -25.78 9.96 1.08
C LEU A 265 -26.88 9.91 0.00
N MET A 266 -26.47 10.05 -1.27
CA MET A 266 -27.37 9.96 -2.42
C MET A 266 -27.49 8.53 -2.94
N TRP A 267 -26.36 7.86 -3.17
CA TRP A 267 -26.31 6.44 -3.50
C TRP A 267 -25.02 5.80 -3.01
N GLU A 268 -25.04 4.48 -2.85
CA GLU A 268 -23.88 3.66 -2.52
C GLU A 268 -23.82 2.44 -3.44
N TYR A 269 -22.66 2.20 -3.99
CA TYR A 269 -22.30 0.94 -4.64
C TYR A 269 -21.30 0.19 -3.77
N ALA A 270 -21.60 -1.05 -3.43
CA ALA A 270 -20.71 -1.94 -2.69
C ALA A 270 -20.41 -3.15 -3.57
N TYR A 271 -19.17 -3.27 -4.00
CA TYR A 271 -18.74 -4.41 -4.81
C TYR A 271 -18.60 -5.66 -3.93
N ASP A 272 -19.23 -6.75 -4.38
CA ASP A 272 -19.12 -8.07 -3.74
C ASP A 272 -18.02 -8.88 -4.44
N TYR A 273 -16.80 -8.75 -3.96
CA TYR A 273 -15.66 -9.45 -4.54
C TYR A 273 -15.49 -10.85 -3.96
N PRO A 274 -14.90 -11.81 -4.72
CA PRO A 274 -14.75 -13.18 -4.26
C PRO A 274 -13.98 -13.26 -2.94
N PRO A 275 -14.45 -14.07 -1.95
CA PRO A 275 -13.80 -14.19 -0.64
C PRO A 275 -12.32 -14.60 -0.72
N ALA A 276 -11.95 -15.34 -1.79
CA ALA A 276 -10.58 -15.76 -2.07
C ALA A 276 -9.74 -14.69 -2.78
N SER A 277 -10.29 -13.52 -3.10
CA SER A 277 -9.52 -12.40 -3.68
C SER A 277 -8.63 -11.77 -2.62
N GLN A 278 -7.55 -12.47 -2.32
CA GLN A 278 -6.56 -12.01 -1.37
C GLN A 278 -5.63 -11.05 -2.07
N THR A 279 -5.91 -9.82 -1.84
CA THR A 279 -5.11 -8.72 -2.32
C THR A 279 -4.13 -8.33 -1.23
N LEU A 280 -3.14 -7.55 -1.59
CA LEU A 280 -2.31 -6.83 -0.64
C LEU A 280 -3.15 -5.87 0.25
N GLY A 281 -4.49 -6.02 0.24
CA GLY A 281 -5.42 -5.32 1.10
C GLY A 281 -5.36 -3.80 0.92
N GLY A 282 -5.03 -3.35 -0.28
CA GLY A 282 -4.74 -1.95 -0.53
C GLY A 282 -5.99 -1.08 -0.59
N PRO A 283 -5.83 0.23 -0.40
CA PRO A 283 -6.89 1.20 -0.59
C PRO A 283 -7.22 1.38 -2.07
N THR A 284 -8.44 1.78 -2.37
CA THR A 284 -8.78 2.38 -3.67
C THR A 284 -8.36 3.86 -3.64
N LYS A 285 -7.30 4.25 -4.36
CA LYS A 285 -6.75 5.62 -4.30
C LYS A 285 -7.54 6.63 -5.11
N ASN A 286 -8.18 6.18 -6.19
CA ASN A 286 -8.98 7.05 -7.05
C ASN A 286 -10.03 6.28 -7.82
N ILE A 287 -10.98 7.02 -8.32
CA ILE A 287 -11.96 6.67 -9.36
C ILE A 287 -11.82 7.69 -10.49
N ALA A 288 -12.47 7.46 -11.61
CA ALA A 288 -12.54 8.43 -12.69
C ALA A 288 -13.99 8.77 -13.02
N LEU A 289 -14.24 10.03 -13.40
CA LEU A 289 -15.51 10.50 -13.94
C LEU A 289 -15.34 10.80 -15.43
N TYR A 290 -16.20 10.25 -16.27
CA TYR A 290 -16.25 10.59 -17.68
C TYR A 290 -17.63 10.31 -18.24
N GLU A 291 -18.15 11.26 -19.01
CA GLU A 291 -19.54 11.28 -19.46
C GLU A 291 -20.50 11.13 -18.26
N ASP A 292 -21.38 10.18 -18.29
CA ASP A 292 -22.34 9.89 -17.22
C ASP A 292 -21.91 8.69 -16.35
N LYS A 293 -20.60 8.39 -16.32
CA LYS A 293 -20.06 7.18 -15.68
C LYS A 293 -19.05 7.49 -14.60
N VAL A 294 -19.02 6.59 -13.59
CA VAL A 294 -17.97 6.48 -12.58
C VAL A 294 -17.22 5.17 -12.85
N PHE A 295 -15.91 5.25 -13.03
CA PHE A 295 -15.07 4.08 -13.25
C PHE A 295 -14.26 3.75 -12.01
N LEU A 296 -14.24 2.48 -11.62
CA LEU A 296 -13.42 1.98 -10.53
C LEU A 296 -12.64 0.72 -10.94
N ALA A 297 -11.52 0.48 -10.28
CA ALA A 297 -10.74 -0.74 -10.40
C ALA A 297 -10.81 -1.53 -9.10
N THR A 298 -11.11 -2.83 -9.17
CA THR A 298 -11.38 -3.66 -8.01
C THR A 298 -10.20 -4.52 -7.60
N TYR A 299 -10.19 -5.00 -6.36
CA TYR A 299 -9.13 -5.84 -5.82
C TYR A 299 -8.97 -7.17 -6.54
N ASP A 300 -10.02 -7.70 -7.15
CA ASP A 300 -10.00 -8.91 -7.97
C ASP A 300 -9.66 -8.65 -9.44
N ALA A 301 -8.91 -7.57 -9.70
CA ALA A 301 -8.36 -7.21 -11.01
C ALA A 301 -9.40 -6.96 -12.11
N LYS A 302 -10.54 -6.37 -11.76
CA LYS A 302 -11.55 -5.92 -12.72
C LYS A 302 -11.59 -4.41 -12.85
N LEU A 303 -12.15 -3.94 -13.94
CA LEU A 303 -12.56 -2.56 -14.16
C LEU A 303 -14.09 -2.54 -14.28
N ILE A 304 -14.73 -1.58 -13.59
CA ILE A 304 -16.19 -1.47 -13.51
C ILE A 304 -16.60 -0.06 -13.87
N ALA A 305 -17.68 0.10 -14.63
CA ALA A 305 -18.37 1.37 -14.82
C ALA A 305 -19.74 1.36 -14.14
N LEU A 306 -20.02 2.44 -13.41
CA LEU A 306 -21.30 2.70 -12.78
C LEU A 306 -21.95 3.90 -13.46
N ASP A 307 -23.27 3.91 -13.53
CA ASP A 307 -24.04 5.12 -13.83
C ASP A 307 -23.82 6.16 -12.72
N ALA A 308 -23.33 7.33 -13.06
CA ALA A 308 -23.01 8.37 -12.07
C ALA A 308 -24.24 8.93 -11.34
N ARG A 309 -25.45 8.79 -11.94
CA ARG A 309 -26.72 9.26 -11.37
C ARG A 309 -27.28 8.32 -10.30
N SER A 310 -27.08 7.00 -10.49
CA SER A 310 -27.74 5.98 -9.66
C SER A 310 -26.80 5.07 -8.90
N GLY A 311 -25.54 4.97 -9.32
CA GLY A 311 -24.59 3.98 -8.81
C GLY A 311 -24.83 2.58 -9.35
N GLU A 312 -25.74 2.38 -10.32
CA GLU A 312 -25.98 1.09 -10.96
C GLU A 312 -24.79 0.67 -11.81
N GLU A 313 -24.43 -0.62 -11.76
CA GLU A 313 -23.36 -1.19 -12.59
C GLU A 313 -23.81 -1.27 -14.05
N LEU A 314 -23.03 -0.64 -14.94
CA LEU A 314 -23.28 -0.65 -16.38
C LEU A 314 -22.55 -1.78 -17.08
N TRP A 315 -21.28 -1.98 -16.72
CA TRP A 315 -20.45 -3.06 -17.22
C TRP A 315 -19.27 -3.37 -16.29
N GLN A 316 -18.73 -4.57 -16.40
CA GLN A 316 -17.45 -4.95 -15.80
C GLN A 316 -16.55 -5.69 -16.79
N ALA A 317 -15.24 -5.47 -16.70
CA ALA A 317 -14.22 -6.10 -17.51
C ALA A 317 -13.14 -6.72 -16.64
N THR A 318 -12.86 -8.02 -16.81
CA THR A 318 -11.76 -8.70 -16.12
C THR A 318 -10.46 -8.39 -16.82
N LYS A 319 -9.52 -7.77 -16.13
CA LYS A 319 -8.18 -7.43 -16.64
C LYS A 319 -7.20 -8.58 -16.50
N ALA A 320 -7.25 -9.30 -15.39
CA ALA A 320 -6.34 -10.39 -15.08
C ALA A 320 -6.99 -11.38 -14.10
N ASP A 321 -6.37 -12.53 -13.99
CA ASP A 321 -6.73 -13.55 -13.00
C ASP A 321 -6.16 -13.17 -11.63
N TYR A 322 -7.03 -12.71 -10.72
CA TYR A 322 -6.63 -12.32 -9.36
C TYR A 322 -6.04 -13.47 -8.54
N THR A 323 -6.35 -14.74 -8.88
CA THR A 323 -5.79 -15.90 -8.18
C THR A 323 -4.28 -16.02 -8.38
N GLN A 324 -3.74 -15.37 -9.41
CA GLN A 324 -2.31 -15.23 -9.64
C GLN A 324 -1.69 -14.02 -8.91
N GLY A 325 -2.45 -13.35 -8.04
CA GLY A 325 -2.00 -12.21 -7.22
C GLY A 325 -2.22 -10.83 -7.85
N TYR A 326 -2.75 -10.75 -9.08
CA TYR A 326 -3.07 -9.45 -9.67
C TYR A 326 -4.16 -8.72 -8.90
N THR A 327 -3.96 -7.42 -8.69
CA THR A 327 -4.89 -6.57 -7.92
C THR A 327 -4.79 -5.10 -8.36
N HIS A 328 -5.65 -4.25 -7.79
CA HIS A 328 -5.56 -2.80 -7.94
C HIS A 328 -5.53 -2.10 -6.59
N THR A 329 -4.71 -1.07 -6.50
CA THR A 329 -4.75 -0.08 -5.42
C THR A 329 -4.88 1.35 -5.98
N ALA A 330 -4.53 1.55 -7.26
CA ALA A 330 -4.90 2.73 -8.02
C ALA A 330 -6.17 2.46 -8.84
N GLY A 331 -6.95 3.50 -9.06
CA GLY A 331 -8.07 3.48 -10.01
C GLY A 331 -7.66 3.96 -11.39
N PRO A 332 -8.62 4.02 -12.31
CA PRO A 332 -8.40 4.47 -13.68
C PRO A 332 -8.24 6.00 -13.80
N VAL A 333 -7.69 6.42 -14.93
CA VAL A 333 -7.60 7.82 -15.36
C VAL A 333 -8.13 7.90 -16.80
N ILE A 334 -8.76 9.01 -17.14
CA ILE A 334 -9.21 9.24 -18.51
C ILE A 334 -8.13 9.96 -19.31
N GLY A 335 -7.73 9.36 -20.44
CA GLY A 335 -6.81 9.96 -21.40
C GLY A 335 -7.44 9.99 -22.78
N ASP A 336 -7.82 11.17 -23.28
CA ASP A 336 -8.48 11.39 -24.60
C ASP A 336 -9.70 10.47 -24.85
N GLY A 337 -10.54 10.28 -23.81
CA GLY A 337 -11.72 9.41 -23.91
C GLY A 337 -11.44 7.91 -23.67
N VAL A 338 -10.20 7.52 -23.44
CA VAL A 338 -9.84 6.14 -23.09
C VAL A 338 -9.74 5.99 -21.58
N VAL A 339 -10.29 4.93 -21.01
CA VAL A 339 -10.17 4.57 -19.60
C VAL A 339 -8.86 3.80 -19.42
N ILE A 340 -7.85 4.45 -18.86
CA ILE A 340 -6.50 3.89 -18.71
C ILE A 340 -6.27 3.47 -17.27
N SER A 341 -5.84 2.23 -17.06
CA SER A 341 -5.57 1.69 -15.73
C SER A 341 -4.33 0.81 -15.72
N GLY A 342 -3.46 1.04 -14.75
CA GLY A 342 -2.38 0.12 -14.42
C GLY A 342 -2.89 -1.12 -13.69
N ILE A 343 -1.94 -1.94 -13.21
CA ILE A 343 -2.20 -3.08 -12.35
C ILE A 343 -1.02 -3.27 -11.38
N ASN A 344 -1.25 -3.91 -10.26
CA ASN A 344 -0.22 -4.32 -9.31
C ASN A 344 -0.42 -5.78 -8.86
N GLY A 345 0.42 -6.25 -7.92
CA GLY A 345 0.46 -7.65 -7.53
C GLY A 345 1.46 -8.46 -8.36
N CYS A 346 2.50 -7.82 -8.86
CA CYS A 346 3.56 -8.43 -9.66
C CYS A 346 4.81 -8.74 -8.83
N GLU A 347 4.64 -8.98 -7.53
CA GLU A 347 5.69 -9.47 -6.64
C GLU A 347 6.01 -10.94 -6.89
N ARG A 348 5.12 -11.68 -7.56
CA ARG A 348 5.30 -13.09 -7.88
C ARG A 348 5.74 -13.27 -9.30
N TYR A 349 6.56 -14.29 -9.52
CA TYR A 349 6.98 -14.69 -10.84
C TYR A 349 5.80 -15.26 -11.62
N LYS A 350 5.51 -14.63 -12.74
CA LYS A 350 4.48 -15.05 -13.68
C LYS A 350 4.79 -14.55 -15.08
N GLN A 351 4.32 -15.26 -16.06
CA GLN A 351 4.54 -14.87 -17.45
C GLN A 351 3.83 -13.53 -17.76
N GLY A 352 4.55 -12.58 -18.36
CA GLY A 352 4.02 -11.30 -18.79
C GLY A 352 4.13 -10.16 -17.78
N GLY A 353 4.47 -10.43 -16.52
CA GLY A 353 4.68 -9.38 -15.49
C GLY A 353 3.47 -8.47 -15.28
N CYS A 354 3.71 -7.21 -14.91
CA CYS A 354 2.71 -6.16 -14.83
C CYS A 354 2.47 -5.47 -16.19
N PHE A 355 1.33 -4.78 -16.29
CA PHE A 355 0.92 -4.12 -17.52
C PHE A 355 -0.04 -2.95 -17.25
N ILE A 356 -0.21 -2.11 -18.25
CA ILE A 356 -1.19 -1.03 -18.33
C ILE A 356 -2.17 -1.37 -19.43
N THR A 357 -3.46 -1.05 -19.24
CA THR A 357 -4.51 -1.27 -20.25
C THR A 357 -5.27 0.00 -20.54
N GLY A 358 -5.71 0.16 -21.79
CA GLY A 358 -6.72 1.13 -22.19
C GLY A 358 -8.03 0.42 -22.54
N HIS A 359 -9.14 1.00 -22.11
CA HIS A 359 -10.48 0.44 -22.32
C HIS A 359 -11.42 1.47 -22.94
N ASP A 360 -12.32 0.98 -23.73
CA ASP A 360 -13.45 1.74 -24.26
C ASP A 360 -14.41 2.10 -23.11
N PRO A 361 -14.80 3.37 -22.93
CA PRO A 361 -15.60 3.81 -21.79
C PRO A 361 -17.05 3.30 -21.81
N ASP A 362 -17.59 2.98 -22.98
CA ASP A 362 -18.99 2.55 -23.12
C ASP A 362 -19.17 1.05 -22.92
N THR A 363 -18.19 0.27 -23.34
CA THR A 363 -18.32 -1.20 -23.39
C THR A 363 -17.40 -1.94 -22.43
N GLY A 364 -16.38 -1.26 -21.86
CA GLY A 364 -15.31 -1.89 -21.07
C GLY A 364 -14.34 -2.74 -21.88
N LYS A 365 -14.49 -2.78 -23.23
CA LYS A 365 -13.60 -3.57 -24.10
C LYS A 365 -12.17 -3.09 -23.97
N GLU A 366 -11.23 -4.02 -23.72
CA GLU A 366 -9.80 -3.73 -23.76
C GLU A 366 -9.39 -3.38 -25.21
N LEU A 367 -8.84 -2.18 -25.38
CA LEU A 367 -8.37 -1.66 -26.65
C LEU A 367 -6.90 -2.04 -26.89
N TRP A 368 -6.11 -1.99 -25.82
CA TRP A 368 -4.69 -2.30 -25.85
C TRP A 368 -4.18 -2.70 -24.45
N ARG A 369 -3.02 -3.39 -24.47
CA ARG A 369 -2.27 -3.80 -23.29
C ARG A 369 -0.79 -3.57 -23.49
N THR A 370 -0.12 -2.91 -22.57
CA THR A 370 1.30 -2.57 -22.63
C THR A 370 2.01 -3.11 -21.39
N SER A 371 3.03 -3.96 -21.59
CA SER A 371 3.85 -4.47 -20.50
C SER A 371 4.67 -3.36 -19.84
N THR A 372 4.83 -3.42 -18.51
CA THR A 372 5.70 -2.53 -17.74
C THR A 372 7.08 -3.12 -17.46
N ILE A 373 7.37 -4.29 -18.05
CA ILE A 373 8.69 -4.92 -18.08
C ILE A 373 9.04 -5.25 -19.53
N ALA A 374 10.32 -5.21 -19.88
CA ALA A 374 10.79 -5.62 -21.19
C ALA A 374 10.63 -7.15 -21.34
N LEU A 375 9.88 -7.55 -22.37
CA LEU A 375 9.61 -8.94 -22.71
C LEU A 375 10.49 -9.37 -23.91
N PRO A 376 10.60 -10.67 -24.21
CA PRO A 376 11.29 -11.16 -25.42
C PRO A 376 10.80 -10.46 -26.68
N GLY A 377 11.74 -9.94 -27.46
CA GLY A 377 11.45 -9.14 -28.66
C GLY A 377 11.34 -7.63 -28.45
N ASP A 378 11.30 -7.17 -27.19
CA ASP A 378 11.45 -5.75 -26.87
C ASP A 378 12.91 -5.32 -27.11
N PRO A 379 13.19 -4.12 -27.68
CA PRO A 379 14.55 -3.61 -27.83
C PRO A 379 15.36 -3.55 -26.53
N ASN A 380 14.68 -3.50 -25.37
CA ASN A 380 15.27 -3.43 -24.05
C ASN A 380 15.32 -4.79 -23.31
N ASP A 381 15.02 -5.89 -23.98
CA ASP A 381 15.01 -7.25 -23.40
C ASP A 381 16.33 -7.57 -22.67
N ALA A 382 17.46 -7.21 -23.25
CA ALA A 382 18.80 -7.43 -22.69
C ALA A 382 19.04 -6.72 -21.33
N THR A 383 18.21 -5.75 -20.94
CA THR A 383 18.36 -5.05 -19.65
C THR A 383 18.00 -5.91 -18.44
N TRP A 384 17.41 -7.08 -18.65
CA TRP A 384 17.12 -8.08 -17.63
C TRP A 384 18.21 -9.15 -17.50
N GLY A 385 19.38 -8.95 -18.16
CA GLY A 385 20.46 -9.93 -18.15
C GLY A 385 19.99 -11.31 -18.64
N ASP A 386 20.46 -12.35 -17.94
CA ASP A 386 20.07 -13.75 -18.26
C ASP A 386 18.75 -14.20 -17.60
N MET A 387 17.98 -13.27 -17.02
CA MET A 387 16.74 -13.59 -16.33
C MET A 387 15.68 -14.13 -17.30
N ARG A 388 15.19 -15.34 -17.03
CA ARG A 388 14.12 -15.96 -17.81
C ARG A 388 12.86 -15.07 -17.78
N PRO A 389 12.12 -14.92 -18.90
CA PRO A 389 10.97 -14.02 -18.97
C PRO A 389 9.91 -14.26 -17.87
N GLY A 390 9.62 -15.52 -17.54
CA GLY A 390 8.65 -15.87 -16.50
C GLY A 390 9.09 -15.54 -15.07
N LEU A 391 10.36 -15.17 -14.87
CA LEU A 391 10.90 -14.75 -13.56
C LEU A 391 11.08 -13.23 -13.45
N ARG A 392 10.74 -12.47 -14.48
CA ARG A 392 10.77 -11.01 -14.44
C ARG A 392 9.54 -10.50 -13.70
N ALA A 393 9.74 -9.86 -12.55
CA ALA A 393 8.67 -9.39 -11.68
C ALA A 393 8.88 -7.92 -11.28
N GLY A 394 7.81 -7.28 -10.81
CA GLY A 394 7.78 -5.85 -10.50
C GLY A 394 7.24 -5.02 -11.66
N GLY A 395 7.58 -3.74 -11.69
CA GLY A 395 7.02 -2.78 -12.64
C GLY A 395 5.55 -2.46 -12.37
N ASP A 396 5.10 -2.66 -11.13
CA ASP A 396 3.74 -2.35 -10.69
C ASP A 396 3.40 -0.88 -10.96
N THR A 397 2.15 -0.63 -11.31
CA THR A 397 1.62 0.73 -11.52
C THR A 397 0.50 0.99 -10.51
N TRP A 398 0.91 1.12 -9.25
CA TRP A 398 0.01 1.20 -8.10
C TRP A 398 -0.41 2.62 -7.72
N MET A 399 0.06 3.62 -8.48
CA MET A 399 -0.35 5.01 -8.40
C MET A 399 -1.03 5.44 -9.70
N PRO A 400 -2.00 6.38 -9.64
CA PRO A 400 -2.62 6.91 -10.84
C PRO A 400 -1.63 7.68 -11.72
N GLY A 401 -1.87 7.66 -13.03
CA GLY A 401 -1.12 8.47 -13.97
C GLY A 401 -1.69 9.88 -14.15
N THR A 402 -1.09 10.65 -15.05
CA THR A 402 -1.51 11.99 -15.48
C THR A 402 -1.61 12.05 -17.00
N TYR A 403 -2.42 12.97 -17.52
CA TYR A 403 -2.63 13.12 -18.95
C TYR A 403 -2.39 14.55 -19.42
N ASP A 404 -1.61 14.73 -20.49
CA ASP A 404 -1.40 16.01 -21.17
C ASP A 404 -2.30 16.09 -22.40
N SER A 405 -3.35 16.89 -22.34
CA SER A 405 -4.30 17.07 -23.45
C SER A 405 -3.70 17.80 -24.65
N GLN A 406 -2.60 18.55 -24.48
CA GLN A 406 -1.91 19.25 -25.58
C GLN A 406 -0.96 18.31 -26.33
N LEU A 407 -0.18 17.49 -25.61
CA LEU A 407 0.73 16.52 -26.19
C LEU A 407 0.03 15.21 -26.54
N LYS A 408 -1.18 14.98 -26.01
CA LYS A 408 -1.93 13.71 -26.10
C LYS A 408 -1.10 12.53 -25.62
N LEU A 409 -0.45 12.71 -24.48
CA LEU A 409 0.37 11.69 -23.82
C LEU A 409 -0.13 11.42 -22.40
N PHE A 410 -0.24 10.16 -22.07
CA PHE A 410 -0.48 9.68 -20.71
C PHE A 410 0.84 9.33 -20.04
N PHE A 411 1.06 9.82 -18.84
CA PHE A 411 2.28 9.59 -18.07
C PHE A 411 1.98 8.77 -16.83
N ILE A 412 2.77 7.73 -16.59
CA ILE A 412 2.62 6.88 -15.41
C ILE A 412 3.99 6.43 -14.90
N GLY A 413 4.09 6.20 -13.60
CA GLY A 413 5.26 5.63 -12.96
C GLY A 413 5.15 4.13 -12.81
N THR A 414 6.25 3.43 -13.03
CA THR A 414 6.40 2.02 -12.70
C THR A 414 7.22 1.87 -11.43
N SER A 415 6.91 0.88 -10.61
CA SER A 415 7.71 0.56 -9.43
C SER A 415 8.96 -0.25 -9.77
N GLN A 416 9.73 -0.60 -8.78
CA GLN A 416 10.98 -1.34 -8.89
C GLN A 416 10.80 -2.78 -9.38
N ALA A 417 11.93 -3.42 -9.72
CA ALA A 417 11.98 -4.86 -9.96
C ALA A 417 11.77 -5.63 -8.65
N LYS A 418 11.20 -6.84 -8.75
CA LYS A 418 10.95 -7.73 -7.61
C LYS A 418 11.68 -9.07 -7.81
N PRO A 419 12.13 -9.73 -6.75
CA PRO A 419 12.31 -9.24 -5.37
C PRO A 419 13.11 -7.92 -5.26
N TRP A 420 12.97 -7.19 -4.16
CA TRP A 420 13.62 -5.87 -3.99
C TRP A 420 15.13 -5.92 -4.17
N VAL A 421 15.81 -6.82 -3.43
CA VAL A 421 17.25 -6.91 -3.51
C VAL A 421 17.68 -7.62 -4.80
N ALA A 422 18.58 -7.01 -5.57
CA ALA A 422 19.03 -7.53 -6.86
C ALA A 422 19.60 -8.95 -6.75
N ALA A 423 20.42 -9.22 -5.73
CA ALA A 423 20.96 -10.56 -5.46
C ALA A 423 19.85 -11.60 -5.20
N SER A 424 18.76 -11.22 -4.52
CA SER A 424 17.61 -12.11 -4.23
C SER A 424 16.85 -12.51 -5.49
N ARG A 425 16.85 -11.68 -6.53
CA ARG A 425 16.29 -12.02 -7.84
C ARG A 425 17.30 -12.58 -8.84
N GLY A 426 18.53 -12.87 -8.40
CA GLY A 426 19.58 -13.43 -9.26
C GLY A 426 20.16 -12.45 -10.28
N MET A 427 20.09 -11.14 -9.99
CA MET A 427 20.58 -10.06 -10.84
C MET A 427 21.64 -9.22 -10.11
N SER A 428 22.28 -8.33 -10.84
CA SER A 428 23.13 -7.27 -10.30
C SER A 428 22.34 -5.97 -10.16
N ALA A 429 22.71 -5.11 -9.21
CA ALA A 429 22.22 -3.74 -9.15
C ALA A 429 22.63 -2.89 -10.37
N LEU A 430 23.49 -3.42 -11.26
CA LEU A 430 23.86 -2.80 -12.53
C LEU A 430 22.98 -3.23 -13.72
N ASP A 431 22.14 -4.27 -13.55
CA ASP A 431 21.17 -4.69 -14.56
C ASP A 431 19.96 -3.79 -14.50
N ALA A 432 19.71 -3.02 -15.53
CA ALA A 432 18.73 -1.94 -15.51
C ALA A 432 17.27 -2.41 -15.31
N ALA A 433 16.93 -3.61 -15.76
CA ALA A 433 15.58 -4.22 -15.62
C ALA A 433 14.45 -3.32 -16.14
N LEU A 434 14.55 -2.84 -17.37
CA LEU A 434 13.54 -1.96 -17.98
C LEU A 434 12.19 -2.73 -18.14
N TYR A 435 11.04 -2.09 -17.95
CA TYR A 435 10.82 -0.65 -17.68
C TYR A 435 10.52 -0.37 -16.19
N THR A 436 11.11 -1.12 -15.27
CA THR A 436 10.93 -0.85 -13.84
C THR A 436 11.52 0.51 -13.47
N ASN A 437 11.01 1.11 -12.40
CA ASN A 437 11.44 2.38 -11.83
C ASN A 437 11.54 3.53 -12.85
N SER A 438 10.54 3.61 -13.71
CA SER A 438 10.54 4.52 -14.87
C SER A 438 9.31 5.42 -14.89
N THR A 439 9.45 6.56 -15.56
CA THR A 439 8.32 7.28 -16.13
C THR A 439 8.10 6.79 -17.56
N LEU A 440 6.88 6.36 -17.86
CA LEU A 440 6.44 5.99 -19.20
C LEU A 440 5.53 7.09 -19.75
N ALA A 441 5.76 7.49 -21.00
CA ALA A 441 4.83 8.32 -21.77
C ALA A 441 4.16 7.44 -22.82
N ILE A 442 2.85 7.36 -22.76
CA ILE A 442 2.05 6.40 -23.53
C ILE A 442 1.05 7.15 -24.40
N GLU A 443 0.93 6.74 -25.65
CA GLU A 443 -0.12 7.20 -26.56
C GLU A 443 -1.46 6.54 -26.14
N PRO A 444 -2.52 7.32 -25.79
CA PRO A 444 -3.72 6.80 -25.15
C PRO A 444 -4.53 5.78 -25.96
N HIS A 445 -4.55 5.89 -27.29
CA HIS A 445 -5.40 5.05 -28.14
C HIS A 445 -4.74 3.74 -28.56
N THR A 446 -3.41 3.65 -28.50
CA THR A 446 -2.65 2.46 -28.94
C THR A 446 -1.88 1.78 -27.84
N GLY A 447 -1.66 2.44 -26.71
CA GLY A 447 -0.82 1.95 -25.61
C GLY A 447 0.69 1.99 -25.94
N ARG A 448 1.09 2.55 -27.08
CA ARG A 448 2.49 2.61 -27.50
C ARG A 448 3.29 3.51 -26.56
N ILE A 449 4.39 2.98 -25.99
CA ILE A 449 5.37 3.79 -25.25
C ILE A 449 6.06 4.71 -26.27
N VAL A 450 5.87 6.03 -26.12
CA VAL A 450 6.48 7.07 -26.98
C VAL A 450 7.89 7.34 -26.52
N TRP A 451 8.08 7.44 -25.21
CA TRP A 451 9.36 7.53 -24.55
C TRP A 451 9.28 6.99 -23.11
N HIS A 452 10.43 6.63 -22.57
CA HIS A 452 10.58 6.32 -21.14
C HIS A 452 11.82 7.01 -20.58
N TYR A 453 11.82 7.26 -19.28
CA TYR A 453 12.97 7.69 -18.51
C TYR A 453 13.07 6.84 -17.25
N GLN A 454 14.14 6.05 -17.12
CA GLN A 454 14.38 5.26 -15.94
C GLN A 454 15.12 6.11 -14.90
N HIS A 455 14.48 6.31 -13.74
CA HIS A 455 15.02 7.15 -12.68
C HIS A 455 16.16 6.45 -11.95
N ILE A 456 15.96 5.21 -11.55
CA ILE A 456 16.93 4.42 -10.81
C ILE A 456 17.12 3.07 -11.52
N PRO A 457 18.10 2.95 -12.42
CA PRO A 457 18.45 1.67 -13.03
C PRO A 457 18.89 0.64 -11.99
N GLY A 458 18.46 -0.62 -12.13
CA GLY A 458 18.90 -1.72 -11.26
C GLY A 458 18.51 -1.57 -9.79
N GLU A 459 17.43 -0.84 -9.50
CA GLU A 459 16.97 -0.56 -8.13
C GLU A 459 16.93 -1.83 -7.27
N THR A 460 17.47 -1.75 -6.03
CA THR A 460 17.77 -2.90 -5.18
C THR A 460 17.38 -2.74 -3.70
N LEU A 461 16.69 -1.65 -3.32
CA LEU A 461 16.40 -1.30 -1.92
C LEU A 461 14.98 -0.78 -1.69
N ASP A 462 14.05 -1.02 -2.64
CA ASP A 462 12.68 -0.50 -2.62
C ASP A 462 12.59 1.04 -2.69
N MET A 463 13.48 1.65 -3.47
CA MET A 463 13.56 3.12 -3.65
C MET A 463 12.87 3.58 -4.93
N GLU A 464 11.65 3.13 -5.13
CA GLU A 464 10.89 3.39 -6.34
C GLU A 464 10.53 4.87 -6.57
N VAL A 465 10.46 5.26 -7.84
CA VAL A 465 9.94 6.54 -8.32
C VAL A 465 8.63 6.28 -9.09
N GLY A 466 7.70 5.57 -8.45
CA GLY A 466 6.42 5.14 -9.02
C GLY A 466 5.25 6.11 -8.81
N PHE A 467 5.48 7.29 -8.20
CA PHE A 467 4.45 8.19 -7.69
C PHE A 467 3.87 9.14 -8.74
N GLU A 468 3.24 10.23 -8.32
CA GLU A 468 2.61 11.18 -9.23
C GLU A 468 3.60 11.85 -10.19
N ARG A 469 3.12 12.15 -11.40
CA ARG A 469 3.80 12.99 -12.38
C ARG A 469 3.05 14.32 -12.44
N VAL A 470 3.67 15.38 -11.92
CA VAL A 470 3.09 16.71 -11.97
C VAL A 470 3.55 17.39 -13.25
N LEU A 471 2.60 17.75 -14.11
CA LEU A 471 2.86 18.40 -15.38
C LEU A 471 2.71 19.92 -15.20
N LEU A 472 3.68 20.67 -15.71
CA LEU A 472 3.67 22.12 -15.60
C LEU A 472 4.37 22.79 -16.78
N ASP A 473 3.96 24.00 -17.08
CA ASP A 473 4.63 24.85 -18.07
C ASP A 473 5.41 25.96 -17.33
N SER A 474 6.67 26.14 -17.66
CA SER A 474 7.52 27.19 -17.11
C SER A 474 8.44 27.76 -18.18
N LYS A 475 8.38 29.09 -18.36
CA LYS A 475 9.20 29.83 -19.34
C LYS A 475 9.20 29.21 -20.75
N GLY A 476 8.00 28.81 -21.20
CA GLY A 476 7.81 28.19 -22.52
C GLY A 476 8.28 26.73 -22.64
N ARG A 477 8.74 26.12 -21.56
CA ARG A 477 9.11 24.70 -21.50
C ARG A 477 7.97 23.87 -20.95
N LYS A 478 7.76 22.68 -21.53
CA LYS A 478 6.85 21.67 -21.04
C LYS A 478 7.59 20.72 -20.10
N LEU A 479 7.29 20.78 -18.82
CA LEU A 479 8.02 20.06 -17.79
C LEU A 479 7.15 19.00 -17.11
N LEU A 480 7.78 17.93 -16.69
CA LEU A 480 7.26 16.92 -15.78
C LEU A 480 8.17 16.87 -14.56
N VAL A 481 7.59 16.92 -13.37
CA VAL A 481 8.32 16.72 -12.12
C VAL A 481 7.72 15.57 -11.32
N THR A 482 8.58 14.85 -10.60
CA THR A 482 8.19 13.76 -9.69
C THR A 482 9.21 13.62 -8.58
N VAL A 483 8.78 13.10 -7.43
CA VAL A 483 9.66 12.75 -6.30
C VAL A 483 9.43 11.28 -5.98
N GLY A 484 10.52 10.55 -5.69
CA GLY A 484 10.46 9.13 -5.34
C GLY A 484 10.79 8.84 -3.89
N LYS A 485 10.80 7.55 -3.56
CA LYS A 485 11.33 7.06 -2.28
C LYS A 485 12.81 7.42 -2.12
N ASP A 486 13.54 7.55 -3.23
CA ASP A 486 14.92 8.05 -3.28
C ASP A 486 15.12 9.44 -2.68
N GLY A 487 14.02 10.19 -2.49
CA GLY A 487 14.06 11.56 -1.99
C GLY A 487 14.61 12.58 -2.99
N ILE A 488 14.64 12.24 -4.27
CA ILE A 488 15.10 13.12 -5.34
C ILE A 488 13.90 13.74 -6.07
N LEU A 489 13.88 15.04 -6.21
CA LEU A 489 12.96 15.75 -7.07
C LEU A 489 13.53 15.80 -8.49
N TRP A 490 12.92 15.03 -9.38
CA TRP A 490 13.28 14.92 -10.78
C TRP A 490 12.54 15.92 -11.65
N LYS A 491 13.20 16.49 -12.63
CA LYS A 491 12.61 17.38 -13.62
C LYS A 491 13.01 16.93 -15.04
N LEU A 492 11.99 16.63 -15.85
CA LEU A 492 12.13 16.13 -17.21
C LEU A 492 11.43 17.09 -18.19
N ASP A 493 11.88 17.11 -19.44
CA ASP A 493 11.10 17.62 -20.56
C ASP A 493 9.99 16.61 -20.88
N ARG A 494 8.73 17.00 -20.70
CA ARG A 494 7.62 16.04 -20.82
C ARG A 494 7.25 15.67 -22.26
N ALA A 495 7.73 16.42 -23.26
CA ALA A 495 7.51 16.05 -24.65
C ALA A 495 8.47 14.95 -25.11
N THR A 496 9.67 14.91 -24.57
CA THR A 496 10.77 14.06 -25.06
C THR A 496 11.32 13.07 -24.06
N GLY A 497 10.98 13.20 -22.77
CA GLY A 497 11.54 12.42 -21.67
C GLY A 497 12.99 12.80 -21.31
N LYS A 498 13.56 13.83 -21.91
CA LYS A 498 14.93 14.25 -21.63
C LYS A 498 15.07 14.80 -20.23
N PHE A 499 16.16 14.42 -19.55
CA PHE A 499 16.56 14.97 -18.27
C PHE A 499 16.79 16.49 -18.39
N VAL A 500 16.28 17.23 -17.41
CA VAL A 500 16.46 18.68 -17.30
C VAL A 500 17.26 19.06 -16.07
N ASP A 501 16.86 18.54 -14.90
CA ASP A 501 17.51 18.83 -13.63
C ASP A 501 17.01 17.85 -12.54
N PHE A 502 17.70 17.80 -11.41
CA PHE A 502 17.20 17.17 -10.19
C PHE A 502 17.79 17.82 -8.94
N THR A 503 17.16 17.59 -7.78
CA THR A 503 17.68 18.02 -6.48
C THR A 503 17.27 17.04 -5.39
N GLU A 504 18.13 16.89 -4.37
CA GLU A 504 17.79 16.12 -3.17
C GLU A 504 16.78 16.91 -2.33
N THR A 505 15.66 16.28 -1.98
CA THR A 505 14.65 16.89 -1.11
C THR A 505 14.85 16.53 0.36
N ILE A 506 15.63 15.49 0.60
CA ILE A 506 15.95 14.95 1.91
C ILE A 506 17.37 14.34 1.84
N TYR A 507 17.99 14.13 2.99
CA TYR A 507 19.28 13.45 3.03
C TYR A 507 19.18 12.06 2.40
N GLN A 508 20.11 11.76 1.50
CA GLN A 508 20.29 10.45 0.91
C GLN A 508 21.76 10.01 1.00
N ASN A 509 21.98 8.72 1.09
CA ASN A 509 23.31 8.12 1.02
C ASN A 509 23.33 6.83 0.18
N LEU A 510 22.36 6.65 -0.70
CA LEU A 510 22.33 5.55 -1.67
C LEU A 510 23.36 5.77 -2.77
N PHE A 511 23.43 7.01 -3.24
CA PHE A 511 24.20 7.40 -4.41
C PHE A 511 25.40 8.24 -4.02
N LEU A 512 26.45 8.15 -4.84
CA LEU A 512 27.56 9.10 -4.85
C LEU A 512 27.03 10.49 -5.24
N PRO A 513 27.83 11.57 -5.10
CA PRO A 513 27.38 12.91 -5.45
C PRO A 513 26.74 12.95 -6.85
N LEU A 514 25.56 13.54 -6.91
CA LEU A 514 24.71 13.52 -8.08
C LEU A 514 25.29 14.36 -9.23
N ASP A 515 25.35 13.77 -10.44
CA ASP A 515 25.78 14.48 -11.64
C ASP A 515 24.61 15.22 -12.31
N LYS A 516 24.47 16.51 -12.02
CA LYS A 516 23.43 17.38 -12.59
C LYS A 516 23.53 17.61 -14.09
N THR A 517 24.63 17.21 -14.73
CA THR A 517 24.80 17.37 -16.17
C THR A 517 24.09 16.25 -16.92
N THR A 518 24.20 15.02 -16.45
CA THR A 518 23.67 13.85 -17.15
C THR A 518 22.42 13.26 -16.52
N GLY A 519 22.13 13.57 -15.25
CA GLY A 519 21.07 12.94 -14.48
C GLY A 519 21.35 11.48 -14.13
N ARG A 520 22.57 11.01 -14.31
CA ARG A 520 22.96 9.63 -14.00
C ARG A 520 23.23 9.49 -12.52
N LEU A 521 22.72 8.40 -11.94
CA LEU A 521 23.00 7.98 -10.58
C LEU A 521 24.09 6.93 -10.57
N GLN A 522 24.94 6.98 -9.54
CA GLN A 522 25.93 5.96 -9.26
C GLN A 522 25.75 5.50 -7.82
N TYR A 523 25.46 4.22 -7.63
CA TYR A 523 25.35 3.61 -6.31
C TYR A 523 26.68 3.64 -5.55
N ARG A 524 26.58 3.65 -4.21
CA ARG A 524 27.70 3.26 -3.36
C ARG A 524 28.15 1.83 -3.69
N GLN A 525 29.43 1.57 -3.65
CA GLN A 525 29.99 0.28 -4.04
C GLN A 525 29.51 -0.88 -3.16
N ASP A 526 29.31 -0.66 -1.86
CA ASP A 526 28.78 -1.66 -0.93
C ASP A 526 27.36 -2.12 -1.29
N ILE A 527 26.55 -1.25 -1.91
CA ILE A 527 25.21 -1.60 -2.42
C ILE A 527 25.32 -2.50 -3.66
N VAL A 528 26.26 -2.18 -4.55
CA VAL A 528 26.50 -2.97 -5.78
C VAL A 528 27.04 -4.36 -5.46
N ASP A 529 27.94 -4.46 -4.47
CA ASP A 529 28.62 -5.70 -4.09
C ASP A 529 27.79 -6.57 -3.12
N ALA A 530 26.67 -6.04 -2.58
CA ALA A 530 25.84 -6.72 -1.60
C ALA A 530 25.27 -8.04 -2.12
N LYS A 531 25.46 -9.10 -1.35
CA LYS A 531 24.96 -10.46 -1.59
C LYS A 531 23.80 -10.78 -0.65
N ILE A 532 23.16 -11.90 -0.89
CA ILE A 532 22.17 -12.45 0.05
C ILE A 532 22.81 -12.60 1.44
N GLY A 533 22.15 -12.06 2.46
CA GLY A 533 22.60 -12.04 3.84
C GLY A 533 23.44 -10.83 4.23
N ASP A 534 23.93 -10.04 3.29
CA ASP A 534 24.72 -8.84 3.60
C ASP A 534 23.78 -7.68 4.00
N PRO A 535 24.00 -7.04 5.16
CA PRO A 535 23.23 -5.88 5.55
C PRO A 535 23.70 -4.62 4.82
N VAL A 536 22.76 -3.86 4.28
CA VAL A 536 22.98 -2.55 3.66
C VAL A 536 22.18 -1.50 4.40
N SER A 537 22.86 -0.46 4.93
CA SER A 537 22.23 0.64 5.66
C SER A 537 22.16 1.88 4.78
N VAL A 538 20.95 2.36 4.52
CA VAL A 538 20.70 3.52 3.65
C VAL A 538 19.64 4.48 4.19
N CYS A 539 19.71 5.70 3.73
CA CYS A 539 18.68 6.75 3.83
C CYS A 539 18.37 7.25 2.41
N PRO A 540 17.10 7.52 2.09
CA PRO A 540 15.88 7.26 2.87
C PRO A 540 15.57 5.78 3.06
N SER A 541 14.42 5.50 3.73
CA SER A 541 13.93 4.14 3.97
C SER A 541 13.00 3.64 2.86
N ILE A 542 12.48 2.41 3.00
CA ILE A 542 11.41 1.85 2.15
C ILE A 542 10.09 2.64 2.23
N TYR A 543 9.88 3.44 3.28
CA TYR A 543 8.79 4.43 3.31
C TYR A 543 9.14 5.70 2.52
N GLY A 544 10.38 5.79 2.07
CA GLY A 544 10.90 6.81 1.18
C GLY A 544 11.24 8.13 1.85
N GLY A 545 11.85 8.99 1.06
CA GLY A 545 11.82 10.42 1.23
C GLY A 545 10.43 10.95 0.91
N HIS A 546 9.81 10.43 -0.16
CA HIS A 546 8.42 10.65 -0.55
C HIS A 546 7.73 9.32 -0.83
N ASN A 547 6.39 9.29 -0.74
CA ASN A 547 5.60 8.10 -1.02
C ASN A 547 4.25 8.51 -1.66
N TRP A 548 3.18 7.72 -1.47
CA TRP A 548 1.85 7.93 -2.06
C TRP A 548 1.15 9.24 -1.66
N GLN A 549 1.62 9.93 -0.64
CA GLN A 549 1.09 11.21 -0.16
C GLN A 549 1.43 12.33 -1.14
N SER A 550 0.64 12.48 -2.18
CA SER A 550 0.95 13.31 -3.34
C SER A 550 1.31 14.75 -3.01
N ALA A 551 2.27 15.27 -3.75
CA ALA A 551 2.68 16.67 -3.77
C ALA A 551 1.59 17.57 -4.38
N ALA A 552 1.69 18.88 -4.19
CA ALA A 552 0.84 19.87 -4.83
C ALA A 552 1.68 21.02 -5.41
N TYR A 553 1.41 21.38 -6.66
CA TYR A 553 2.04 22.49 -7.34
C TYR A 553 1.13 23.72 -7.34
N SER A 554 1.70 24.89 -7.07
CA SER A 554 1.02 26.18 -7.13
C SER A 554 1.50 26.95 -8.37
N PRO A 555 0.71 27.01 -9.47
CA PRO A 555 1.07 27.77 -10.65
C PRO A 555 1.38 29.26 -10.38
N PRO A 556 0.59 29.97 -9.53
CA PRO A 556 0.87 31.38 -9.25
C PRO A 556 2.24 31.65 -8.61
N THR A 557 2.76 30.68 -7.84
CA THR A 557 4.03 30.86 -7.11
C THR A 557 5.19 30.06 -7.71
N GLY A 558 4.94 29.15 -8.65
CA GLY A 558 5.95 28.23 -9.18
C GLY A 558 6.50 27.23 -8.15
N THR A 559 5.70 26.90 -7.14
CA THR A 559 6.15 26.16 -5.96
C THR A 559 5.50 24.79 -5.89
N LEU A 560 6.30 23.74 -5.71
CA LEU A 560 5.85 22.39 -5.41
C LEU A 560 5.99 22.13 -3.91
N VAL A 561 4.89 21.74 -3.25
CA VAL A 561 4.86 21.35 -1.84
C VAL A 561 4.87 19.84 -1.76
N VAL A 562 5.85 19.25 -1.08
CA VAL A 562 6.10 17.83 -1.03
C VAL A 562 6.05 17.33 0.42
N PRO A 563 5.16 16.35 0.74
CA PRO A 563 5.24 15.60 1.99
C PRO A 563 6.45 14.65 1.94
N LEU A 564 7.29 14.70 2.98
CA LEU A 564 8.55 13.93 3.07
C LEU A 564 8.65 13.20 4.40
N HIS A 565 9.39 12.08 4.41
CA HIS A 565 9.66 11.26 5.59
C HIS A 565 11.14 11.22 5.93
N GLN A 566 11.49 11.39 7.20
CA GLN A 566 12.87 11.41 7.69
C GLN A 566 13.22 10.07 8.36
N LEU A 567 13.32 9.02 7.55
CA LEU A 567 13.59 7.64 7.98
C LEU A 567 14.71 7.01 7.14
N CYS A 568 15.43 6.06 7.72
CA CYS A 568 16.45 5.23 7.09
C CYS A 568 16.09 3.75 7.22
N VAL A 569 16.82 2.88 6.55
CA VAL A 569 16.59 1.43 6.59
C VAL A 569 17.90 0.65 6.57
N ASP A 570 17.92 -0.42 7.38
CA ASP A 570 18.83 -1.56 7.16
C ASP A 570 18.07 -2.59 6.32
N MET A 571 18.63 -2.99 5.18
CA MET A 571 18.06 -3.99 4.28
C MET A 571 19.00 -5.18 4.19
N VAL A 572 18.43 -6.39 4.24
CA VAL A 572 19.17 -7.64 4.05
C VAL A 572 18.46 -8.47 2.99
N GLY A 573 19.15 -8.81 1.92
CA GLY A 573 18.63 -9.70 0.87
C GLY A 573 18.43 -11.13 1.37
N ARG A 574 17.35 -11.78 0.91
CA ARG A 574 17.03 -13.17 1.22
C ARG A 574 17.01 -14.05 -0.02
N GLU A 575 17.23 -15.32 0.19
CA GLU A 575 16.96 -16.30 -0.85
C GLU A 575 15.48 -16.32 -1.21
N VAL A 576 15.22 -16.34 -2.51
CA VAL A 576 13.88 -16.49 -3.09
C VAL A 576 13.95 -17.62 -4.10
N GLU A 577 12.97 -18.51 -4.08
CA GLU A 577 12.89 -19.59 -5.05
C GLU A 577 12.55 -19.03 -6.44
N LEU A 578 13.48 -19.18 -7.39
CA LEU A 578 13.35 -18.70 -8.78
C LEU A 578 12.50 -19.69 -9.59
N ALA A 579 11.22 -19.82 -9.23
CA ALA A 579 10.25 -20.69 -9.86
C ALA A 579 8.94 -19.95 -10.12
N ASP A 580 8.17 -20.40 -11.11
CA ASP A 580 6.87 -19.84 -11.45
C ASP A 580 5.90 -19.87 -10.24
N GLY A 581 5.17 -18.78 -10.05
CA GLY A 581 4.29 -18.57 -8.89
C GLY A 581 4.97 -18.25 -7.56
N MET A 582 6.30 -18.38 -7.50
CA MET A 582 7.12 -17.95 -6.36
C MET A 582 7.50 -16.46 -6.53
N GLY A 583 8.41 -15.94 -5.71
CA GLY A 583 8.79 -14.54 -5.69
C GLY A 583 8.50 -13.92 -4.32
N GLY A 584 8.13 -12.66 -4.30
CA GLY A 584 7.88 -11.89 -3.09
C GLY A 584 8.80 -10.68 -2.99
N TYR A 585 8.95 -10.13 -1.79
CA TYR A 585 9.80 -8.94 -1.60
C TYR A 585 11.29 -9.27 -1.54
N GLY A 586 11.67 -10.46 -1.07
CA GLY A 586 13.06 -10.95 -1.06
C GLY A 586 14.03 -10.13 -0.22
N GLY A 587 13.52 -9.41 0.76
CA GLY A 587 14.33 -8.58 1.65
C GLY A 587 13.74 -8.48 3.05
N GLU A 588 14.64 -8.42 4.03
CA GLU A 588 14.30 -8.05 5.40
C GLU A 588 14.69 -6.60 5.64
N SER A 589 13.78 -5.81 6.20
CA SER A 589 14.01 -4.40 6.44
C SER A 589 13.79 -4.01 7.89
N ARG A 590 14.68 -3.17 8.42
CA ARG A 590 14.54 -2.52 9.71
C ARG A 590 14.59 -1.01 9.52
N VAL A 591 13.45 -0.34 9.69
CA VAL A 591 13.35 1.11 9.55
C VAL A 591 13.69 1.79 10.87
N TYR A 592 14.41 2.90 10.78
CA TYR A 592 14.80 3.72 11.93
C TYR A 592 14.84 5.21 11.56
N GLU A 593 14.94 6.06 12.56
CA GLU A 593 14.98 7.52 12.40
C GLU A 593 16.23 7.96 11.63
N MET A 594 16.06 8.89 10.71
CA MET A 594 17.16 9.50 9.96
C MET A 594 18.08 10.32 10.89
N PRO A 595 19.41 10.19 10.79
CA PRO A 595 20.34 11.00 11.57
C PRO A 595 20.02 12.49 11.47
N GLY A 596 19.90 13.16 12.61
CA GLY A 596 19.59 14.60 12.69
C GLY A 596 18.10 14.96 12.55
N ALA A 597 17.21 13.98 12.46
CA ALA A 597 15.77 14.23 12.49
C ALA A 597 15.25 14.61 13.88
N ASN A 598 15.92 14.15 14.96
CA ASN A 598 15.61 14.52 16.35
C ASN A 598 14.14 14.28 16.72
N GLY A 599 13.59 13.10 16.38
CA GLY A 599 12.21 12.72 16.62
C GLY A 599 11.20 13.34 15.63
N MET A 600 11.64 14.12 14.66
CA MET A 600 10.77 14.76 13.66
C MET A 600 10.74 13.89 12.39
N LEU A 601 9.82 12.93 12.33
CA LEU A 601 9.76 11.96 11.24
C LEU A 601 9.07 12.50 9.98
N GLY A 602 8.18 13.50 10.13
CA GLY A 602 7.49 14.14 9.02
C GLY A 602 8.13 15.47 8.65
N ARG A 603 8.28 15.75 7.35
CA ARG A 603 8.73 17.01 6.80
C ARG A 603 7.84 17.42 5.64
N LEU A 604 7.25 18.60 5.68
CA LEU A 604 6.57 19.23 4.55
C LEU A 604 7.49 20.30 4.00
N ALA A 605 7.88 20.22 2.74
CA ALA A 605 8.82 21.16 2.15
C ALA A 605 8.29 21.74 0.84
N ALA A 606 8.59 22.99 0.57
CA ALA A 606 8.21 23.71 -0.63
C ALA A 606 9.43 24.05 -1.48
N TRP A 607 9.35 23.70 -2.77
CA TRP A 607 10.44 23.81 -3.73
C TRP A 607 10.08 24.78 -4.86
N ASP A 608 10.98 25.70 -5.15
CA ASP A 608 10.92 26.46 -6.38
C ASP A 608 11.30 25.57 -7.56
N ILE A 609 10.35 25.33 -8.47
CA ILE A 609 10.58 24.39 -9.57
C ILE A 609 11.51 24.94 -10.64
N GLU A 610 11.59 26.26 -10.78
CA GLU A 610 12.51 26.84 -11.76
C GLU A 610 13.98 26.70 -11.33
N THR A 611 14.27 27.07 -10.07
CA THR A 611 15.63 27.05 -9.51
C THR A 611 16.00 25.73 -8.83
N MET A 612 15.05 24.83 -8.60
CA MET A 612 15.22 23.58 -7.86
C MET A 612 15.76 23.77 -6.44
N THR A 613 15.36 24.89 -5.79
CA THR A 613 15.79 25.24 -4.43
C THR A 613 14.62 25.19 -3.46
N GLU A 614 14.91 24.80 -2.23
CA GLU A 614 13.92 24.81 -1.15
C GLU A 614 13.59 26.26 -0.76
N ARG A 615 12.31 26.58 -0.68
CA ARG A 615 11.81 27.90 -0.21
C ARG A 615 11.54 27.91 1.29
N TRP A 616 10.92 26.83 1.79
CA TRP A 616 10.62 26.63 3.22
C TRP A 616 10.37 25.16 3.52
N SER A 617 10.49 24.79 4.79
CA SER A 617 10.04 23.50 5.28
C SER A 617 9.44 23.59 6.68
N HIS A 618 8.58 22.64 6.99
CA HIS A 618 8.00 22.41 8.30
C HIS A 618 8.26 20.97 8.72
N LYS A 619 8.69 20.76 9.96
CA LYS A 619 8.96 19.42 10.53
C LYS A 619 7.98 19.16 11.66
N GLN A 620 7.57 17.88 11.80
CA GLN A 620 6.72 17.40 12.87
C GLN A 620 7.08 15.97 13.29
N ARG A 621 6.63 15.56 14.47
CA ARG A 621 6.93 14.23 15.02
C ARG A 621 6.31 13.10 14.19
N ALA A 622 5.04 13.24 13.80
CA ALA A 622 4.35 12.25 12.98
C ALA A 622 4.75 12.39 11.50
N MET A 623 4.77 11.29 10.76
CA MET A 623 4.85 11.32 9.30
C MET A 623 3.61 12.00 8.71
N PHE A 624 3.76 12.63 7.54
CA PHE A 624 2.61 13.10 6.78
C PHE A 624 1.97 11.91 6.04
N LEU A 625 0.73 11.58 6.37
CA LEU A 625 -0.03 10.48 5.77
C LEU A 625 -1.21 10.98 4.93
N THR A 626 -1.12 12.20 4.41
CA THR A 626 -2.12 12.82 3.54
C THR A 626 -1.45 13.60 2.41
N ALA A 627 -2.13 13.71 1.28
CA ALA A 627 -1.67 14.51 0.15
C ALA A 627 -1.69 16.01 0.49
N ALA A 628 -0.78 16.76 -0.13
CA ALA A 628 -0.82 18.22 -0.11
C ALA A 628 -1.91 18.76 -1.04
N LEU A 629 -2.42 19.95 -0.74
CA LEU A 629 -3.35 20.71 -1.56
C LEU A 629 -2.95 22.19 -1.49
N ASN A 630 -2.88 22.84 -2.66
CA ASN A 630 -2.66 24.26 -2.76
C ASN A 630 -3.94 24.98 -3.20
N THR A 631 -4.17 26.19 -2.70
CA THR A 631 -5.23 27.09 -3.15
C THR A 631 -4.66 28.39 -3.72
N ALA A 632 -5.47 29.13 -4.48
CA ALA A 632 -5.12 30.45 -5.00
C ALA A 632 -4.96 31.49 -3.89
#